data_7a22cfa2fc5e378949bf65aa1ffd1df7
#
_entry.id   7a22cfa2fc5e378949bf65aa1ffd1df7
#
_cell.length_a   1.000
_cell.length_b   1.000
_cell.length_c   1.000
_cell.angle_alpha   90.00
_cell.angle_beta   90.00
_cell.angle_gamma   90.00
#
_symmetry.space_group_name_H-M   'P 1'
#
loop_
_entity.id
_entity.type
_entity.pdbx_description
1 polymer ?
#
loop_
_entity_poly.entity_id
_entity_poly.type
_entity_poly.pdbx_seq_one_letter_code
_entity_poly.pdbx_strand_id
1 'polypeptide(L)'
;MKCLENPIWNDYTREELKKLKVDEPDELCRKKVLKNWDAIAKPLDGMGKFETLIAKIGAITGTEEIDITKKAVVIMCADNGIVEEGVSRSGQEVTVAVAKAMGKGQSCVGQMAKAVGADTI
;
A
#
# COMPACT_ATOMS: atom_id res chain seq x y z
N MET A 1 -2.10 18.10 4.40
CA MET A 1 -2.46 16.98 3.52
C MET A 1 -2.27 17.46 2.09
N LYS A 2 -1.09 17.23 1.51
CA LYS A 2 -0.91 17.42 0.07
C LYS A 2 -1.46 16.15 -0.58
N CYS A 3 -2.69 16.20 -1.12
CA CYS A 3 -3.01 15.32 -2.23
C CYS A 3 -1.85 15.47 -3.21
N LEU A 4 -1.28 14.37 -3.63
CA LEU A 4 -0.31 14.35 -4.72
C LEU A 4 -1.01 14.98 -5.91
N GLU A 5 -0.76 16.28 -6.15
CA GLU A 5 -1.37 17.04 -7.24
C GLU A 5 -0.97 16.50 -8.62
N ASN A 6 0.00 15.60 -8.66
CA ASN A 6 0.37 14.77 -9.82
C ASN A 6 0.87 13.41 -9.32
N PRO A 7 0.05 12.38 -9.31
CA PRO A 7 0.58 11.05 -9.17
C PRO A 7 1.54 10.79 -10.35
N ILE A 8 2.72 10.28 -10.03
CA ILE A 8 3.79 9.90 -11.00
C ILE A 8 3.23 9.10 -12.19
N TRP A 9 2.11 8.41 -11.99
CA TRP A 9 1.37 7.62 -12.97
C TRP A 9 0.78 8.43 -14.15
N ASN A 10 0.52 9.73 -13.98
CA ASN A 10 0.01 10.58 -15.06
C ASN A 10 1.07 10.88 -16.13
N ASP A 11 2.35 10.66 -15.80
CA ASP A 11 3.47 10.90 -16.70
C ASP A 11 3.77 9.66 -17.59
N TYR A 12 3.12 8.52 -17.33
CA TYR A 12 3.31 7.28 -18.07
C TYR A 12 2.12 6.95 -18.95
N THR A 13 2.40 6.64 -20.19
CA THR A 13 1.42 6.00 -21.06
C THR A 13 1.18 4.53 -20.64
N ARG A 14 0.06 3.96 -21.06
CA ARG A 14 -0.24 2.54 -20.79
C ARG A 14 0.83 1.60 -21.32
N GLU A 15 1.45 1.94 -22.43
CA GLU A 15 2.51 1.13 -23.04
C GLU A 15 3.82 1.24 -22.28
N GLU A 16 4.14 2.40 -21.71
CA GLU A 16 5.30 2.58 -20.84
C GLU A 16 5.12 1.84 -19.53
N LEU A 17 3.91 1.89 -18.92
CA LEU A 17 3.61 1.13 -17.71
C LEU A 17 3.81 -0.39 -17.90
N LYS A 18 3.41 -0.94 -19.07
CA LYS A 18 3.64 -2.36 -19.38
C LYS A 18 5.11 -2.74 -19.54
N LYS A 19 5.97 -1.76 -19.82
CA LYS A 19 7.42 -1.97 -20.01
C LYS A 19 8.20 -1.78 -18.71
N LEU A 20 7.57 -1.30 -17.63
CA LEU A 20 8.22 -1.16 -16.35
C LEU A 20 8.71 -2.53 -15.87
N LYS A 21 9.99 -2.62 -15.59
CA LYS A 21 10.57 -3.78 -14.94
C LYS A 21 10.59 -3.52 -13.45
N VAL A 22 10.12 -4.49 -12.70
CA VAL A 22 10.26 -4.52 -11.25
C VAL A 22 11.44 -5.44 -10.94
N ASP A 23 12.43 -4.93 -10.24
CA ASP A 23 13.60 -5.71 -9.85
C ASP A 23 13.20 -6.80 -8.83
N GLU A 24 13.93 -7.90 -8.83
CA GLU A 24 13.76 -8.95 -7.84
C GLU A 24 14.16 -8.43 -6.46
N PRO A 25 13.44 -8.82 -5.39
CA PRO A 25 13.80 -8.44 -4.04
C PRO A 25 15.18 -8.94 -3.64
N ASP A 26 15.95 -8.12 -2.92
CA ASP A 26 17.29 -8.49 -2.43
C ASP A 26 17.21 -9.50 -1.28
N GLU A 27 17.42 -10.77 -1.59
CA GLU A 27 17.43 -11.86 -0.60
C GLU A 27 18.59 -11.76 0.40
N LEU A 28 19.67 -11.07 0.06
CA LEU A 28 20.78 -10.83 0.99
C LEU A 28 20.37 -9.84 2.07
N CYS A 29 19.73 -8.73 1.67
CA CYS A 29 19.13 -7.76 2.61
C CYS A 29 18.07 -8.42 3.49
N ARG A 30 17.21 -9.26 2.91
CA ARG A 30 16.21 -10.02 3.68
C ARG A 30 16.84 -10.83 4.80
N LYS A 31 17.89 -11.59 4.48
CA LYS A 31 18.61 -12.41 5.47
C LYS A 31 19.27 -11.57 6.56
N LYS A 32 19.82 -10.41 6.21
CA LYS A 32 20.41 -9.49 7.19
C LYS A 32 19.36 -8.95 8.17
N VAL A 33 18.19 -8.53 7.68
CA VAL A 33 17.10 -8.06 8.55
C VAL A 33 16.63 -9.16 9.50
N LEU A 34 16.46 -10.40 9.03
CA LEU A 34 16.12 -11.53 9.90
C LEU A 34 17.20 -11.77 10.97
N LYS A 35 18.48 -11.73 10.59
CA LYS A 35 19.59 -11.85 11.54
C LYS A 35 19.58 -10.73 12.58
N ASN A 36 19.22 -9.50 12.21
CA ASN A 36 19.08 -8.40 13.15
C ASN A 36 17.94 -8.65 14.14
N TRP A 37 16.83 -9.26 13.71
CA TRP A 37 15.75 -9.70 14.60
C TRP A 37 16.21 -10.77 15.60
N ASP A 38 17.02 -11.74 15.16
CA ASP A 38 17.55 -12.80 16.03
C ASP A 38 18.56 -12.28 17.05
N ALA A 39 19.19 -11.13 16.78
CA ALA A 39 20.12 -10.48 17.71
C ALA A 39 19.43 -9.71 18.85
N ILE A 40 18.11 -9.49 18.75
CA ILE A 40 17.32 -8.84 19.80
C ILE A 40 16.98 -9.84 20.91
N ALA A 41 17.01 -9.42 22.16
CA ALA A 41 16.63 -10.26 23.31
C ALA A 41 15.12 -10.57 23.32
N LYS A 42 14.72 -11.56 22.55
CA LYS A 42 13.35 -12.09 22.41
C LYS A 42 13.40 -13.59 22.08
N PRO A 43 12.31 -14.35 22.26
CA PRO A 43 12.25 -15.68 21.68
C PRO A 43 12.48 -15.66 20.16
N LEU A 44 13.12 -16.67 19.59
CA LEU A 44 13.24 -16.82 18.15
C LEU A 44 11.83 -16.81 17.53
N ASP A 45 11.68 -16.09 16.43
CA ASP A 45 10.39 -15.88 15.75
C ASP A 45 9.26 -15.34 16.65
N GLY A 46 9.61 -14.73 17.80
CA GLY A 46 8.65 -14.32 18.81
C GLY A 46 7.63 -13.28 18.35
N MET A 47 7.94 -12.50 17.32
CA MET A 47 7.02 -11.56 16.67
C MET A 47 6.31 -12.16 15.45
N GLY A 48 6.60 -13.42 15.11
CA GLY A 48 5.95 -14.18 14.06
C GLY A 48 6.00 -13.50 12.69
N LYS A 49 4.84 -13.38 12.05
CA LYS A 49 4.72 -12.78 10.70
C LYS A 49 5.25 -11.35 10.60
N PHE A 50 5.29 -10.61 11.69
CA PHE A 50 5.79 -9.23 11.70
C PHE A 50 7.28 -9.19 11.28
N GLU A 51 8.11 -10.06 11.81
CA GLU A 51 9.54 -10.16 11.46
C GLU A 51 9.72 -10.45 9.97
N THR A 52 8.93 -11.40 9.45
CA THR A 52 8.96 -11.77 8.03
C THR A 52 8.51 -10.62 7.12
N LEU A 53 7.50 -9.83 7.53
CA LEU A 53 7.03 -8.69 6.77
C LEU A 53 8.08 -7.56 6.73
N ILE A 54 8.70 -7.26 7.85
CA ILE A 54 9.77 -6.26 7.93
C ILE A 54 10.99 -6.71 7.08
N ALA A 55 11.33 -7.99 7.12
CA ALA A 55 12.40 -8.52 6.28
C ALA A 55 12.09 -8.41 4.77
N LYS A 56 10.81 -8.58 4.37
CA LYS A 56 10.39 -8.32 2.99
C LYS A 56 10.52 -6.85 2.60
N ILE A 57 10.22 -5.92 3.50
CA ILE A 57 10.43 -4.49 3.24
C ILE A 57 11.90 -4.24 2.97
N GLY A 58 12.80 -4.75 3.81
CA GLY A 58 14.24 -4.63 3.60
C GLY A 58 14.71 -5.20 2.25
N ALA A 59 14.16 -6.35 1.84
CA ALA A 59 14.45 -6.92 0.53
C ALA A 59 14.00 -6.04 -0.64
N ILE A 60 12.82 -5.42 -0.52
CA ILE A 60 12.24 -4.55 -1.56
C ILE A 60 13.02 -3.22 -1.64
N THR A 61 13.40 -2.67 -0.50
CA THR A 61 14.11 -1.38 -0.42
C THR A 61 15.63 -1.52 -0.59
N GLY A 62 16.17 -2.74 -0.57
CA GLY A 62 17.61 -3.00 -0.69
C GLY A 62 18.43 -2.51 0.50
N THR A 63 17.81 -2.35 1.68
CA THR A 63 18.49 -1.88 2.89
C THR A 63 18.01 -2.62 4.13
N GLU A 64 18.90 -2.79 5.10
CA GLU A 64 18.57 -3.32 6.42
C GLU A 64 18.10 -2.24 7.41
N GLU A 65 18.28 -0.96 7.05
CA GLU A 65 17.70 0.18 7.77
C GLU A 65 16.29 0.44 7.27
N ILE A 66 15.32 -0.09 8.02
CA ILE A 66 13.92 -0.04 7.62
C ILE A 66 13.31 1.30 7.97
N ASP A 67 12.94 2.06 6.95
CA ASP A 67 12.16 3.30 7.09
C ASP A 67 10.73 3.09 6.56
N ILE A 68 9.74 3.22 7.43
CA ILE A 68 8.31 3.14 7.13
C ILE A 68 7.60 4.46 7.42
N THR A 69 8.30 5.58 7.41
CA THR A 69 7.72 6.91 7.65
C THR A 69 6.74 7.30 6.56
N LYS A 70 7.03 6.96 5.31
CA LYS A 70 6.13 7.18 4.17
C LYS A 70 5.30 5.93 3.90
N LYS A 71 4.00 6.04 4.14
CA LYS A 71 3.04 4.96 3.96
C LYS A 71 1.90 5.42 3.05
N ALA A 72 1.41 4.54 2.20
CA ALA A 72 0.25 4.81 1.36
C ALA A 72 -0.74 3.64 1.39
N VAL A 73 -2.02 3.97 1.36
CA VAL A 73 -3.11 3.02 1.14
C VAL A 73 -3.58 3.22 -0.29
N VAL A 74 -3.28 2.25 -1.15
CA VAL A 74 -3.74 2.26 -2.54
C VAL A 74 -5.15 1.71 -2.60
N ILE A 75 -6.09 2.50 -3.14
CA ILE A 75 -7.50 2.15 -3.22
C ILE A 75 -7.89 2.00 -4.68
N MET A 76 -8.24 0.78 -5.07
CA MET A 76 -8.75 0.49 -6.41
C MET A 76 -10.27 0.44 -6.37
N CYS A 77 -10.91 1.30 -7.16
CA CYS A 77 -12.36 1.36 -7.28
C CYS A 77 -12.77 0.92 -8.68
N ALA A 78 -13.75 0.03 -8.75
CA ALA A 78 -14.35 -0.40 -10.01
C ALA A 78 -15.86 -0.59 -9.82
N ASP A 79 -16.61 -0.34 -10.88
CA ASP A 79 -18.00 -0.74 -10.99
C ASP A 79 -18.06 -2.12 -11.64
N ASN A 80 -18.53 -3.10 -10.89
CA ASN A 80 -18.59 -4.49 -11.32
C ASN A 80 -20.00 -4.93 -11.76
N GLY A 81 -20.90 -3.96 -12.01
CA GLY A 81 -22.26 -4.24 -12.47
C GLY A 81 -23.20 -4.82 -11.40
N ILE A 82 -22.82 -4.81 -10.13
CA ILE A 82 -23.61 -5.42 -9.05
C ILE A 82 -25.00 -4.79 -8.90
N VAL A 83 -25.18 -3.55 -9.34
CA VAL A 83 -26.47 -2.84 -9.31
C VAL A 83 -27.48 -3.52 -10.22
N GLU A 84 -27.04 -4.06 -11.35
CA GLU A 84 -27.89 -4.78 -12.32
C GLU A 84 -28.47 -6.06 -11.75
N GLU A 85 -27.79 -6.66 -10.76
CA GLU A 85 -28.25 -7.85 -10.05
C GLU A 85 -29.36 -7.55 -9.02
N GLY A 86 -29.72 -6.29 -8.82
CA GLY A 86 -30.80 -5.87 -7.93
C GLY A 86 -30.53 -6.07 -6.42
N VAL A 87 -29.31 -6.37 -6.04
CA VAL A 87 -28.91 -6.59 -4.64
C VAL A 87 -28.32 -5.34 -3.96
N SER A 88 -28.01 -4.31 -4.74
CA SER A 88 -27.50 -3.04 -4.22
C SER A 88 -28.65 -2.12 -3.79
N ARG A 89 -28.45 -1.44 -2.64
CA ARG A 89 -29.40 -0.41 -2.15
C ARG A 89 -29.23 0.95 -2.81
N SER A 90 -28.15 1.14 -3.57
CA SER A 90 -27.78 2.40 -4.22
C SER A 90 -27.46 2.16 -5.70
N GLY A 91 -27.52 3.20 -6.51
CA GLY A 91 -27.14 3.14 -7.93
C GLY A 91 -25.61 3.19 -8.13
N GLN A 92 -25.19 3.09 -9.37
CA GLN A 92 -23.77 3.07 -9.79
C GLN A 92 -23.06 4.39 -9.48
N GLU A 93 -23.79 5.50 -9.43
CA GLU A 93 -23.24 6.83 -9.13
C GLU A 93 -22.53 6.90 -7.76
N VAL A 94 -22.90 6.02 -6.83
CA VAL A 94 -22.29 5.96 -5.50
C VAL A 94 -20.82 5.55 -5.57
N THR A 95 -20.44 4.66 -6.49
CA THR A 95 -19.03 4.24 -6.66
C THR A 95 -18.13 5.44 -6.92
N VAL A 96 -18.53 6.32 -7.83
CA VAL A 96 -17.76 7.54 -8.15
C VAL A 96 -17.75 8.53 -6.97
N ALA A 97 -18.90 8.71 -6.31
CA ALA A 97 -19.02 9.61 -5.16
C ALA A 97 -18.12 9.16 -4.00
N VAL A 98 -18.13 7.85 -3.69
CA VAL A 98 -17.30 7.26 -2.64
C VAL A 98 -15.82 7.32 -3.01
N ALA A 99 -15.43 7.02 -4.25
CA ALA A 99 -14.05 7.14 -4.72
C ALA A 99 -13.51 8.57 -4.53
N LYS A 100 -14.31 9.59 -4.93
CA LYS A 100 -13.97 11.01 -4.70
C LYS A 100 -13.83 11.35 -3.21
N ALA A 101 -14.71 10.83 -2.37
CA ALA A 101 -14.64 11.04 -0.91
C ALA A 101 -13.41 10.37 -0.29
N MET A 102 -13.04 9.17 -0.77
CA MET A 102 -11.81 8.49 -0.36
C MET A 102 -10.56 9.27 -0.74
N GLY A 103 -10.48 9.76 -1.98
CA GLY A 103 -9.36 10.60 -2.42
C GLY A 103 -9.22 11.93 -1.65
N LYS A 104 -10.33 12.44 -1.09
CA LYS A 104 -10.33 13.63 -0.21
C LYS A 104 -10.05 13.29 1.27
N GLY A 105 -9.84 12.01 1.61
CA GLY A 105 -9.66 11.57 2.99
C GLY A 105 -10.92 11.70 3.87
N GLN A 106 -12.11 11.83 3.26
CA GLN A 106 -13.40 12.02 3.95
C GLN A 106 -14.11 10.71 4.29
N SER A 107 -13.57 9.58 3.86
CA SER A 107 -14.10 8.24 4.15
C SER A 107 -13.49 7.64 5.41
N CYS A 108 -14.05 6.52 5.90
CA CYS A 108 -13.47 5.78 7.02
C CYS A 108 -12.02 5.40 6.77
N VAL A 109 -11.69 4.88 5.57
CA VAL A 109 -10.29 4.52 5.22
C VAL A 109 -9.38 5.73 5.25
N GLY A 110 -9.82 6.90 4.76
CA GLY A 110 -9.05 8.12 4.82
C GLY A 110 -8.77 8.60 6.24
N GLN A 111 -9.76 8.50 7.15
CA GLN A 111 -9.58 8.85 8.56
C GLN A 111 -8.63 7.86 9.27
N MET A 112 -8.75 6.57 8.99
CA MET A 112 -7.86 5.55 9.55
C MET A 112 -6.42 5.72 9.02
N ALA A 113 -6.25 5.97 7.73
CA ALA A 113 -4.94 6.25 7.14
C ALA A 113 -4.28 7.46 7.80
N LYS A 114 -5.02 8.56 7.97
CA LYS A 114 -4.54 9.76 8.66
C LYS A 114 -4.09 9.48 10.10
N ALA A 115 -4.82 8.63 10.84
CA ALA A 115 -4.48 8.27 12.21
C ALA A 115 -3.13 7.55 12.33
N VAL A 116 -2.72 6.82 11.29
CA VAL A 116 -1.43 6.10 11.24
C VAL A 116 -0.38 6.81 10.38
N GLY A 117 -0.64 8.04 9.96
CA GLY A 117 0.28 8.83 9.13
C GLY A 117 0.49 8.25 7.73
N ALA A 118 -0.56 7.68 7.13
CA ALA A 118 -0.55 7.17 5.77
C ALA A 118 -1.36 8.08 4.83
N ASP A 119 -0.93 8.16 3.58
CA ASP A 119 -1.67 8.81 2.51
C ASP A 119 -2.67 7.84 1.88
N THR A 120 -3.76 8.37 1.29
CA THR A 120 -4.70 7.58 0.47
C THR A 120 -4.51 7.96 -1.00
N ILE A 121 -4.38 6.98 -1.87
CA ILE A 121 -4.18 7.12 -3.31
C ILE A 121 -5.25 6.33 -4.06
#